data_c35bca89ba2ca328d9dbd1c27cc6d730
#
_entry.id   c35bca89ba2ca328d9dbd1c27cc6d730
#
_cell.length_a   1.000
_cell.length_b   1.000
_cell.length_c   1.000
_cell.angle_alpha   90.00
_cell.angle_beta   90.00
_cell.angle_gamma   90.00
#
_symmetry.space_group_name_H-M   'P 1'
#
loop_
_entity.id
_entity.type
_entity.pdbx_description
1 polymer ?
#
loop_
_entity_poly.entity_id
_entity_poly.type
_entity_poly.pdbx_seq_one_letter_code
_entity_poly.pdbx_strand_id
1 'polypeptide(L)'
;MSLYPAIVRAYAAFRELQLARVHRDPMSVQRRTLLRLVRRAADTAWGRQFDYASIRSVAEFQRRVPIQNYASMKPWWRRNFDGEADITWPGLPPWFAATSGTTSGDKYVPVTRELLRSHARVSADLLALYARRRPDRARRLFGGVFLGIGGTTTLERRGAVQVGDASGIAAGRVCWPLTRWYSPGRDIAAIVDWEERIGRIAERAAKQNVTFLAGIPSWVKVLLDRVLCGAVRSRNPEPGTRNP
;
A
#
# COMPACT_ATOMS: atom_id res chain seq x y z
N MET A 1 -24.65 -14.74 14.83
CA MET A 1 -24.62 -14.06 13.51
C MET A 1 -23.60 -12.94 13.56
N SER A 2 -22.60 -12.94 12.70
CA SER A 2 -21.53 -11.93 12.70
C SER A 2 -22.09 -10.55 12.30
N LEU A 3 -21.88 -9.51 13.12
CA LEU A 3 -22.20 -8.10 12.82
C LEU A 3 -21.42 -7.56 11.58
N TYR A 4 -20.37 -8.24 11.20
CA TYR A 4 -19.45 -7.84 10.14
C TYR A 4 -20.11 -7.60 8.76
N PRO A 5 -21.02 -8.49 8.24
CA PRO A 5 -21.67 -8.23 6.95
C PRO A 5 -22.58 -7.00 6.96
N ALA A 6 -23.19 -6.66 8.10
CA ALA A 6 -24.04 -5.48 8.21
C ALA A 6 -23.20 -4.18 8.17
N ILE A 7 -22.09 -4.15 8.91
CA ILE A 7 -21.15 -3.01 8.94
C ILE A 7 -20.56 -2.77 7.54
N VAL A 8 -20.09 -3.81 6.88
CA VAL A 8 -19.52 -3.71 5.52
C VAL A 8 -20.56 -3.20 4.52
N ARG A 9 -21.82 -3.67 4.60
CA ARG A 9 -22.90 -3.20 3.73
C ARG A 9 -23.26 -1.74 3.99
N ALA A 10 -23.35 -1.33 5.25
CA ALA A 10 -23.63 0.06 5.61
C ALA A 10 -22.52 1.01 5.13
N TYR A 11 -21.27 0.62 5.36
CA TYR A 11 -20.11 1.35 4.84
C TYR A 11 -20.13 1.44 3.31
N ALA A 12 -20.37 0.33 2.60
CA ALA A 12 -20.43 0.32 1.14
C ALA A 12 -21.55 1.21 0.61
N ALA A 13 -22.76 1.18 1.22
CA ALA A 13 -23.86 2.06 0.83
C ALA A 13 -23.51 3.54 1.00
N PHE A 14 -22.90 3.89 2.12
CA PHE A 14 -22.42 5.26 2.36
C PHE A 14 -21.37 5.69 1.33
N ARG A 15 -20.40 4.80 1.02
CA ARG A 15 -19.35 5.09 0.04
C ARG A 15 -19.89 5.20 -1.38
N GLU A 16 -20.89 4.39 -1.77
CA GLU A 16 -21.53 4.52 -3.07
C GLU A 16 -22.17 5.91 -3.27
N LEU A 17 -22.86 6.43 -2.24
CA LEU A 17 -23.42 7.79 -2.31
C LEU A 17 -22.33 8.85 -2.50
N GLN A 18 -21.17 8.69 -1.85
CA GLN A 18 -20.06 9.61 -2.05
C GLN A 18 -19.43 9.45 -3.44
N LEU A 19 -19.22 8.21 -3.90
CA LEU A 19 -18.66 7.93 -5.22
C LEU A 19 -19.59 8.32 -6.36
N ALA A 20 -20.92 8.23 -6.18
CA ALA A 20 -21.88 8.73 -7.14
C ALA A 20 -21.71 10.24 -7.41
N ARG A 21 -21.33 11.02 -6.40
CA ARG A 21 -21.01 12.46 -6.59
C ARG A 21 -19.72 12.63 -7.40
N VAL A 22 -18.72 11.76 -7.17
CA VAL A 22 -17.47 11.78 -7.95
C VAL A 22 -17.74 11.42 -9.40
N HIS A 23 -18.55 10.39 -9.65
CA HIS A 23 -18.90 9.96 -11.01
C HIS A 23 -19.74 11.00 -11.77
N ARG A 24 -20.59 11.76 -11.06
CA ARG A 24 -21.42 12.78 -11.66
C ARG A 24 -20.63 13.97 -12.17
N ASP A 25 -19.60 14.38 -11.45
CA ASP A 25 -18.74 15.52 -11.82
C ASP A 25 -17.28 15.28 -11.36
N PRO A 26 -16.55 14.41 -12.08
CA PRO A 26 -15.17 14.07 -11.73
C PRO A 26 -14.22 15.27 -11.83
N MET A 27 -14.45 16.17 -12.79
CA MET A 27 -13.57 17.32 -13.01
C MET A 27 -13.60 18.30 -11.83
N SER A 28 -14.79 18.62 -11.31
CA SER A 28 -14.90 19.46 -10.12
C SER A 28 -14.28 18.79 -8.88
N VAL A 29 -14.41 17.46 -8.75
CA VAL A 29 -13.79 16.73 -7.64
C VAL A 29 -12.27 16.77 -7.73
N GLN A 30 -11.70 16.55 -8.92
CA GLN A 30 -10.26 16.65 -9.15
C GLN A 30 -9.73 18.06 -8.86
N ARG A 31 -10.42 19.10 -9.38
CA ARG A 31 -10.08 20.50 -9.13
C ARG A 31 -10.07 20.81 -7.63
N ARG A 32 -11.13 20.46 -6.90
CA ARG A 32 -11.21 20.69 -5.46
C ARG A 32 -10.11 19.93 -4.71
N THR A 33 -9.80 18.72 -5.16
CA THR A 33 -8.73 17.91 -4.55
C THR A 33 -7.37 18.57 -4.76
N LEU A 34 -7.04 18.98 -5.99
CA LEU A 34 -5.80 19.70 -6.28
C LEU A 34 -5.67 20.95 -5.41
N LEU A 35 -6.67 21.84 -5.43
CA LEU A 35 -6.62 23.10 -4.68
C LEU A 35 -6.54 22.88 -3.16
N ARG A 36 -7.12 21.80 -2.64
CA ARG A 36 -6.96 21.42 -1.23
C ARG A 36 -5.53 20.98 -0.93
N LEU A 37 -4.90 20.17 -1.79
CA LEU A 37 -3.52 19.72 -1.63
C LEU A 37 -2.54 20.88 -1.71
N VAL A 38 -2.72 21.78 -2.69
CA VAL A 38 -1.94 23.01 -2.86
C VAL A 38 -2.02 23.88 -1.60
N ARG A 39 -3.24 24.17 -1.12
CA ARG A 39 -3.43 24.94 0.13
C ARG A 39 -2.80 24.25 1.34
N ARG A 40 -2.89 22.93 1.43
CA ARG A 40 -2.28 22.17 2.52
C ARG A 40 -0.76 22.29 2.53
N ALA A 41 -0.13 22.38 1.35
CA ALA A 41 1.32 22.48 1.20
C ALA A 41 1.83 23.92 1.06
N ALA A 42 0.98 24.94 1.25
CA ALA A 42 1.33 26.35 0.98
C ALA A 42 2.54 26.83 1.81
N ASP A 43 2.61 26.42 3.08
CA ASP A 43 3.65 26.85 4.01
C ASP A 43 4.93 26.01 3.94
N THR A 44 4.98 25.00 3.05
CA THR A 44 6.20 24.22 2.83
C THR A 44 7.24 25.01 2.04
N ALA A 45 8.50 24.60 2.07
CA ALA A 45 9.55 25.23 1.28
C ALA A 45 9.22 25.22 -0.23
N TRP A 46 8.70 24.09 -0.72
CA TRP A 46 8.20 23.96 -2.10
C TRP A 46 6.99 24.85 -2.37
N GLY A 47 6.03 24.88 -1.45
CA GLY A 47 4.82 25.71 -1.59
C GLY A 47 5.13 27.21 -1.64
N ARG A 48 6.05 27.67 -0.82
CA ARG A 48 6.53 29.06 -0.85
C ARG A 48 7.25 29.40 -2.14
N GLN A 49 8.11 28.49 -2.66
CA GLN A 49 8.84 28.72 -3.92
C GLN A 49 7.90 28.97 -5.10
N PHE A 50 6.76 28.29 -5.16
CA PHE A 50 5.78 28.39 -6.25
C PHE A 50 4.53 29.17 -5.86
N ASP A 51 4.58 29.90 -4.76
CA ASP A 51 3.48 30.73 -4.24
C ASP A 51 2.13 29.99 -4.22
N TYR A 52 2.12 28.81 -3.59
CA TYR A 52 0.93 27.98 -3.46
C TYR A 52 -0.23 28.71 -2.77
N ALA A 53 0.09 29.65 -1.88
CA ALA A 53 -0.91 30.43 -1.14
C ALA A 53 -1.84 31.23 -2.05
N SER A 54 -1.36 31.66 -3.22
CA SER A 54 -2.15 32.47 -4.16
C SER A 54 -2.79 31.67 -5.30
N ILE A 55 -2.53 30.35 -5.42
CA ILE A 55 -3.12 29.50 -6.48
C ILE A 55 -4.60 29.27 -6.22
N ARG A 56 -5.45 29.62 -7.18
CA ARG A 56 -6.93 29.48 -7.12
C ARG A 56 -7.50 28.60 -8.20
N SER A 57 -6.72 28.21 -9.22
CA SER A 57 -7.18 27.42 -10.35
C SER A 57 -6.16 26.38 -10.81
N VAL A 58 -6.61 25.38 -11.57
CA VAL A 58 -5.73 24.39 -12.21
C VAL A 58 -4.77 25.07 -13.18
N ALA A 59 -5.26 26.04 -13.95
CA ALA A 59 -4.45 26.77 -14.91
C ALA A 59 -3.32 27.58 -14.23
N GLU A 60 -3.60 28.18 -13.07
CA GLU A 60 -2.55 28.87 -12.29
C GLU A 60 -1.51 27.88 -11.76
N PHE A 61 -1.95 26.73 -11.25
CA PHE A 61 -1.04 25.67 -10.81
C PHE A 61 -0.12 25.22 -11.97
N GLN A 62 -0.68 24.96 -13.14
CA GLN A 62 0.07 24.51 -14.31
C GLN A 62 1.08 25.55 -14.83
N ARG A 63 0.74 26.85 -14.75
CA ARG A 63 1.66 27.91 -15.15
C ARG A 63 2.83 28.10 -14.19
N ARG A 64 2.60 27.90 -12.88
CA ARG A 64 3.60 28.21 -11.84
C ARG A 64 4.46 27.01 -11.47
N VAL A 65 3.89 25.83 -11.49
CA VAL A 65 4.57 24.62 -11.04
C VAL A 65 5.05 23.83 -12.26
N PRO A 66 6.34 23.86 -12.56
CA PRO A 66 6.89 23.14 -13.69
C PRO A 66 6.79 21.62 -13.45
N ILE A 67 6.72 20.87 -14.55
CA ILE A 67 6.79 19.41 -14.51
C ILE A 67 8.13 19.00 -13.93
N GLN A 68 8.11 18.11 -12.95
CA GLN A 68 9.29 17.62 -12.25
C GLN A 68 9.59 16.18 -12.62
N ASN A 69 10.86 15.84 -12.60
CA ASN A 69 11.33 14.44 -12.62
C ASN A 69 12.01 14.10 -11.27
N TYR A 70 12.44 12.85 -11.12
CA TYR A 70 13.08 12.43 -9.87
C TYR A 70 14.37 13.21 -9.58
N ALA A 71 15.18 13.50 -10.59
CA ALA A 71 16.46 14.20 -10.41
C ALA A 71 16.25 15.61 -9.84
N SER A 72 15.23 16.34 -10.34
CA SER A 72 14.89 17.68 -9.84
C SER A 72 14.25 17.66 -8.44
N MET A 73 13.54 16.57 -8.08
CA MET A 73 12.94 16.43 -6.74
C MET A 73 13.90 15.89 -5.69
N LYS A 74 14.94 15.13 -6.10
CA LYS A 74 15.90 14.50 -5.19
C LYS A 74 16.57 15.49 -4.21
N PRO A 75 17.04 16.69 -4.60
CA PRO A 75 17.64 17.65 -3.67
C PRO A 75 16.65 18.10 -2.56
N TRP A 76 15.37 18.28 -2.89
CA TRP A 76 14.31 18.64 -1.94
C TRP A 76 14.09 17.53 -0.92
N TRP A 77 13.94 16.30 -1.38
CA TRP A 77 13.68 15.16 -0.50
C TRP A 77 14.88 14.76 0.34
N ARG A 78 16.12 15.06 -0.13
CA ARG A 78 17.33 14.84 0.65
C ARG A 78 17.31 15.61 1.97
N ARG A 79 16.78 16.81 2.00
CA ARG A 79 16.62 17.63 3.21
C ARG A 79 15.79 16.91 4.29
N ASN A 80 14.82 16.09 3.87
CA ASN A 80 14.07 15.27 4.82
C ASN A 80 14.93 14.17 5.48
N PHE A 81 15.93 13.61 4.77
CA PHE A 81 16.89 12.67 5.38
C PHE A 81 17.75 13.36 6.45
N ASP A 82 18.04 14.62 6.27
CA ASP A 82 18.77 15.45 7.22
C ASP A 82 17.86 15.95 8.38
N GLY A 83 16.58 15.58 8.38
CA GLY A 83 15.62 15.88 9.43
C GLY A 83 14.81 17.15 9.24
N GLU A 84 14.97 17.86 8.12
CA GLU A 84 14.22 19.08 7.85
C GLU A 84 12.75 18.76 7.52
N ALA A 85 11.84 19.39 8.23
CA ALA A 85 10.40 19.27 8.02
C ALA A 85 9.89 20.30 6.99
N ASP A 86 8.62 20.16 6.59
CA ASP A 86 7.91 21.14 5.76
C ASP A 86 8.59 21.45 4.41
N ILE A 87 9.18 20.43 3.79
CA ILE A 87 9.87 20.59 2.50
C ILE A 87 8.88 20.58 1.33
N THR A 88 8.28 19.44 1.02
CA THR A 88 7.31 19.29 -0.08
C THR A 88 5.91 18.97 0.42
N TRP A 89 5.79 18.61 1.69
CA TRP A 89 4.56 18.33 2.40
C TRP A 89 4.73 18.73 3.87
N PRO A 90 3.63 19.13 4.57
CA PRO A 90 3.72 19.53 5.99
C PRO A 90 4.26 18.42 6.89
N GLY A 91 5.18 18.78 7.74
CA GLY A 91 5.89 17.89 8.65
C GLY A 91 7.02 17.11 7.98
N LEU A 92 7.67 16.26 8.76
CA LEU A 92 8.68 15.32 8.28
C LEU A 92 7.99 14.03 7.82
N PRO A 93 8.11 13.61 6.54
CA PRO A 93 7.62 12.30 6.10
C PRO A 93 8.34 11.20 6.88
N PRO A 94 7.61 10.34 7.61
CA PRO A 94 8.27 9.35 8.44
C PRO A 94 8.91 8.20 7.65
N TRP A 95 8.48 8.03 6.38
CA TRP A 95 8.94 6.95 5.52
C TRP A 95 9.29 7.43 4.13
N PHE A 96 10.23 6.70 3.52
CA PHE A 96 10.54 6.80 2.10
C PHE A 96 10.44 5.42 1.46
N ALA A 97 9.70 5.32 0.37
CA ALA A 97 9.63 4.11 -0.42
C ALA A 97 10.83 4.02 -1.36
N ALA A 98 11.59 2.95 -1.25
CA ALA A 98 12.58 2.59 -2.25
C ALA A 98 11.87 2.03 -3.49
N THR A 99 12.25 2.52 -4.66
CA THR A 99 11.74 2.00 -5.93
C THR A 99 12.92 1.53 -6.78
N SER A 100 12.75 0.41 -7.52
CA SER A 100 13.77 -0.06 -8.45
C SER A 100 14.01 0.98 -9.54
N GLY A 101 15.13 1.68 -9.43
CA GLY A 101 15.58 2.61 -10.47
C GLY A 101 16.31 1.86 -11.57
N THR A 102 15.79 1.87 -12.77
CA THR A 102 16.42 1.19 -13.91
C THR A 102 17.69 1.87 -14.43
N THR A 103 18.01 3.09 -14.01
CA THR A 103 19.08 3.88 -14.63
C THR A 103 20.03 4.63 -13.70
N SER A 104 19.76 4.72 -12.39
CA SER A 104 20.61 5.57 -11.51
C SER A 104 20.57 5.20 -10.02
N GLY A 105 20.49 3.90 -9.71
CA GLY A 105 20.43 3.46 -8.30
C GLY A 105 19.03 3.63 -7.67
N ASP A 106 18.94 3.37 -6.38
CA ASP A 106 17.68 3.44 -5.64
C ASP A 106 17.06 4.83 -5.67
N LYS A 107 15.80 4.88 -6.00
CA LYS A 107 14.98 6.10 -5.92
C LYS A 107 14.13 6.07 -4.67
N TYR A 108 14.17 7.12 -3.90
CA TYR A 108 13.43 7.26 -2.64
C TYR A 108 12.32 8.29 -2.77
N VAL A 109 11.08 7.87 -2.56
CA VAL A 109 9.89 8.73 -2.67
C VAL A 109 9.24 8.87 -1.28
N PRO A 110 8.91 10.10 -0.83
CA PRO A 110 8.33 10.30 0.50
C PRO A 110 6.96 9.63 0.61
N VAL A 111 6.74 8.96 1.73
CA VAL A 111 5.47 8.32 2.08
C VAL A 111 4.93 8.97 3.35
N THR A 112 3.84 9.71 3.21
CA THR A 112 3.20 10.41 4.34
C THR A 112 2.12 9.53 4.98
N ARG A 113 1.73 9.88 6.21
CA ARG A 113 0.61 9.23 6.90
C ARG A 113 -0.71 9.42 6.14
N GLU A 114 -0.90 10.58 5.50
CA GLU A 114 -2.07 10.90 4.69
C GLU A 114 -2.14 10.02 3.44
N LEU A 115 -1.01 9.78 2.78
CA LEU A 115 -0.93 8.87 1.63
C LEU A 115 -1.36 7.46 2.03
N LEU A 116 -0.81 6.92 3.13
CA LEU A 116 -1.17 5.58 3.61
C LEU A 116 -2.65 5.49 4.02
N ARG A 117 -3.21 6.52 4.66
CA ARG A 117 -4.66 6.57 4.96
C ARG A 117 -5.51 6.59 3.69
N SER A 118 -5.06 7.29 2.65
CA SER A 118 -5.74 7.31 1.35
C SER A 118 -5.74 5.93 0.70
N HIS A 119 -4.59 5.24 0.68
CA HIS A 119 -4.49 3.87 0.16
C HIS A 119 -5.36 2.89 0.95
N ALA A 120 -5.34 2.95 2.27
CA ALA A 120 -6.19 2.09 3.12
C ALA A 120 -7.69 2.31 2.84
N ARG A 121 -8.10 3.57 2.61
CA ARG A 121 -9.49 3.90 2.25
C ARG A 121 -9.87 3.30 0.90
N VAL A 122 -9.04 3.46 -0.13
CA VAL A 122 -9.29 2.90 -1.47
C VAL A 122 -9.40 1.37 -1.40
N SER A 123 -8.54 0.72 -0.64
CA SER A 123 -8.60 -0.73 -0.43
C SER A 123 -9.89 -1.16 0.26
N ALA A 124 -10.31 -0.43 1.31
CA ALA A 124 -11.57 -0.69 1.99
C ALA A 124 -12.78 -0.46 1.08
N ASP A 125 -12.77 0.61 0.26
CA ASP A 125 -13.81 0.90 -0.71
C ASP A 125 -13.93 -0.24 -1.74
N LEU A 126 -12.81 -0.71 -2.29
CA LEU A 126 -12.77 -1.81 -3.25
C LEU A 126 -13.45 -3.07 -2.69
N LEU A 127 -13.05 -3.49 -1.49
CA LEU A 127 -13.59 -4.69 -0.86
C LEU A 127 -15.08 -4.54 -0.51
N ALA A 128 -15.47 -3.37 0.01
CA ALA A 128 -16.85 -3.10 0.40
C ALA A 128 -17.79 -3.04 -0.81
N LEU A 129 -17.37 -2.37 -1.89
CA LEU A 129 -18.16 -2.27 -3.12
C LEU A 129 -18.25 -3.63 -3.83
N TYR A 130 -17.17 -4.41 -3.83
CA TYR A 130 -17.24 -5.79 -4.33
C TYR A 130 -18.26 -6.62 -3.54
N ALA A 131 -18.17 -6.58 -2.21
CA ALA A 131 -19.08 -7.34 -1.35
C ALA A 131 -20.56 -6.92 -1.54
N ARG A 132 -20.82 -5.65 -1.79
CA ARG A 132 -22.16 -5.15 -2.08
C ARG A 132 -22.69 -5.61 -3.44
N ARG A 133 -21.84 -5.60 -4.47
CA ARG A 133 -22.22 -6.03 -5.83
C ARG A 133 -22.29 -7.54 -5.99
N ARG A 134 -21.59 -8.27 -5.13
CA ARG A 134 -21.54 -9.74 -5.14
C ARG A 134 -21.82 -10.31 -3.76
N PRO A 135 -23.05 -10.12 -3.24
CA PRO A 135 -23.43 -10.59 -1.90
C PRO A 135 -23.33 -12.11 -1.74
N ASP A 136 -23.51 -12.85 -2.84
CA ASP A 136 -23.31 -14.29 -2.96
C ASP A 136 -21.88 -14.73 -2.62
N ARG A 137 -20.88 -13.91 -2.97
CA ARG A 137 -19.45 -14.16 -2.77
C ARG A 137 -18.88 -13.49 -1.53
N ALA A 138 -19.57 -12.49 -1.00
CA ALA A 138 -19.07 -11.70 0.14
C ALA A 138 -18.80 -12.57 1.38
N ARG A 139 -19.64 -13.57 1.66
CA ARG A 139 -19.43 -14.50 2.78
C ARG A 139 -18.13 -15.29 2.63
N ARG A 140 -17.81 -15.73 1.41
CA ARG A 140 -16.56 -16.44 1.12
C ARG A 140 -15.36 -15.51 1.25
N LEU A 141 -15.44 -14.30 0.69
CA LEU A 141 -14.37 -13.31 0.76
C LEU A 141 -13.95 -13.00 2.20
N PHE A 142 -14.91 -12.76 3.08
CA PHE A 142 -14.67 -12.45 4.49
C PHE A 142 -14.61 -13.66 5.42
N GLY A 143 -14.77 -14.87 4.88
CA GLY A 143 -14.70 -16.12 5.63
C GLY A 143 -13.30 -16.70 5.80
N GLY A 144 -12.27 -16.06 5.24
CA GLY A 144 -10.89 -16.50 5.31
C GLY A 144 -9.91 -15.35 5.52
N VAL A 145 -8.68 -15.54 5.06
CA VAL A 145 -7.59 -14.56 5.21
C VAL A 145 -7.26 -13.87 3.91
N PHE A 146 -6.81 -12.63 4.02
CA PHE A 146 -6.30 -11.80 2.94
C PHE A 146 -4.78 -11.96 2.90
N LEU A 147 -4.29 -12.64 1.88
CA LEU A 147 -2.87 -12.84 1.69
C LEU A 147 -2.27 -11.73 0.85
N GLY A 148 -1.39 -10.94 1.45
CA GLY A 148 -0.60 -9.91 0.78
C GLY A 148 0.82 -10.38 0.52
N ILE A 149 1.28 -10.29 -0.73
CA ILE A 149 2.68 -10.56 -1.09
C ILE A 149 3.32 -9.23 -1.47
N GLY A 150 4.28 -8.81 -0.64
CA GLY A 150 4.97 -7.54 -0.80
C GLY A 150 6.43 -7.62 -0.35
N GLY A 151 7.08 -6.47 -0.31
CA GLY A 151 8.40 -6.31 0.30
C GLY A 151 8.38 -6.57 1.80
N THR A 152 9.55 -6.66 2.41
CA THR A 152 9.67 -6.83 3.86
C THR A 152 9.11 -5.63 4.61
N THR A 153 8.52 -5.88 5.79
CA THR A 153 8.10 -4.81 6.71
C THR A 153 9.25 -4.26 7.56
N THR A 154 10.42 -4.89 7.50
CA THR A 154 11.64 -4.38 8.12
C THR A 154 12.13 -3.18 7.35
N LEU A 155 12.27 -2.04 8.05
CA LEU A 155 12.66 -0.77 7.47
C LEU A 155 14.07 -0.41 7.91
N GLU A 156 14.87 0.12 7.00
CA GLU A 156 16.19 0.66 7.28
C GLU A 156 16.07 2.12 7.78
N ARG A 157 16.80 2.47 8.81
CA ARG A 157 16.91 3.87 9.24
C ARG A 157 17.98 4.58 8.43
N ARG A 158 17.60 5.70 7.79
CA ARG A 158 18.52 6.58 7.06
C ARG A 158 18.33 8.02 7.53
N GLY A 159 19.27 8.52 8.30
CA GLY A 159 19.15 9.84 8.95
C GLY A 159 17.92 9.89 9.85
N ALA A 160 17.07 10.87 9.62
CA ALA A 160 15.85 11.11 10.41
C ALA A 160 14.64 10.28 9.97
N VAL A 161 14.72 9.53 8.87
CA VAL A 161 13.59 8.81 8.25
C VAL A 161 13.82 7.29 8.19
N GLN A 162 12.76 6.55 7.94
CA GLN A 162 12.82 5.11 7.66
C GLN A 162 12.59 4.83 6.18
N VAL A 163 13.32 3.88 5.62
CA VAL A 163 13.30 3.51 4.20
C VAL A 163 12.95 2.04 4.05
N GLY A 164 12.16 1.72 3.05
CA GLY A 164 11.82 0.34 2.70
C GLY A 164 10.91 0.24 1.48
N ASP A 165 10.45 -0.96 1.17
CA ASP A 165 9.49 -1.16 0.09
C ASP A 165 8.14 -0.49 0.40
N ALA A 166 7.51 0.12 -0.60
CA ALA A 166 6.20 0.77 -0.44
C ALA A 166 5.14 -0.20 0.11
N SER A 167 5.12 -1.44 -0.39
CA SER A 167 4.23 -2.51 0.07
C SER A 167 4.55 -2.96 1.50
N GLY A 168 5.84 -3.04 1.87
CA GLY A 168 6.28 -3.35 3.22
C GLY A 168 5.88 -2.26 4.21
N ILE A 169 6.07 -0.98 3.85
CA ILE A 169 5.63 0.16 4.67
C ILE A 169 4.10 0.08 4.90
N ALA A 170 3.32 -0.19 3.86
CA ALA A 170 1.85 -0.30 3.98
C ALA A 170 1.42 -1.51 4.83
N ALA A 171 2.01 -2.69 4.59
CA ALA A 171 1.71 -3.92 5.32
C ALA A 171 2.04 -3.80 6.83
N GLY A 172 3.16 -3.17 7.17
CA GLY A 172 3.55 -2.91 8.55
C GLY A 172 2.59 -1.97 9.31
N ARG A 173 1.64 -1.32 8.61
CA ARG A 173 0.65 -0.39 9.20
C ARG A 173 -0.77 -0.98 9.27
N VAL A 174 -0.95 -2.23 8.87
CA VAL A 174 -2.21 -2.92 9.13
C VAL A 174 -2.41 -3.01 10.65
N CYS A 175 -3.50 -2.40 11.13
CA CYS A 175 -3.79 -2.30 12.57
C CYS A 175 -4.71 -3.42 13.05
N TRP A 176 -4.67 -3.70 14.34
CA TRP A 176 -5.68 -4.49 15.00
C TRP A 176 -7.07 -3.80 14.89
N PRO A 177 -8.20 -4.51 14.61
CA PRO A 177 -8.31 -5.97 14.52
C PRO A 177 -8.05 -6.57 13.11
N LEU A 178 -7.68 -5.77 12.11
CA LEU A 178 -7.53 -6.24 10.72
C LEU A 178 -6.37 -7.23 10.54
N THR A 179 -5.35 -7.16 11.39
CA THR A 179 -4.23 -8.12 11.39
C THR A 179 -4.68 -9.57 11.56
N ARG A 180 -5.86 -9.79 12.16
CA ARG A 180 -6.45 -11.13 12.35
C ARG A 180 -6.80 -11.82 11.01
N TRP A 181 -7.13 -11.03 10.01
CA TRP A 181 -7.49 -11.53 8.67
C TRP A 181 -6.38 -11.28 7.64
N TYR A 182 -5.25 -10.70 8.06
CA TYR A 182 -4.15 -10.39 7.16
C TYR A 182 -3.02 -11.42 7.29
N SER A 183 -2.71 -12.12 6.21
CA SER A 183 -1.61 -13.07 6.07
C SER A 183 -0.51 -12.43 5.19
N PRO A 184 0.76 -12.76 5.41
CA PRO A 184 1.28 -13.89 6.18
C PRO A 184 1.45 -13.64 7.68
N GLY A 185 1.13 -12.47 8.21
CA GLY A 185 1.40 -12.07 9.59
C GLY A 185 2.72 -11.32 9.73
N ARG A 186 2.89 -10.67 10.89
CA ARG A 186 4.03 -9.75 11.11
C ARG A 186 5.38 -10.45 11.17
N ASP A 187 5.40 -11.65 11.72
CA ASP A 187 6.59 -12.49 11.87
C ASP A 187 7.22 -12.81 10.51
N ILE A 188 6.44 -13.36 9.59
CA ILE A 188 6.92 -13.69 8.24
C ILE A 188 7.13 -12.43 7.39
N ALA A 189 6.25 -11.44 7.52
CA ALA A 189 6.38 -10.19 6.76
C ALA A 189 7.67 -9.41 7.09
N ALA A 190 8.27 -9.63 8.27
CA ALA A 190 9.52 -9.00 8.70
C ALA A 190 10.79 -9.70 8.17
N ILE A 191 10.69 -10.90 7.62
CA ILE A 191 11.84 -11.61 7.05
C ILE A 191 12.41 -10.80 5.88
N VAL A 192 13.70 -10.51 5.92
CA VAL A 192 14.37 -9.69 4.90
C VAL A 192 14.68 -10.51 3.66
N ASP A 193 15.22 -11.73 3.85
CA ASP A 193 15.54 -12.63 2.74
C ASP A 193 14.27 -13.02 1.97
N TRP A 194 14.31 -12.83 0.64
CA TRP A 194 13.16 -13.08 -0.21
C TRP A 194 12.84 -14.58 -0.31
N GLU A 195 13.86 -15.42 -0.46
CA GLU A 195 13.68 -16.86 -0.68
C GLU A 195 13.10 -17.52 0.57
N GLU A 196 13.63 -17.18 1.75
CA GLU A 196 13.08 -17.61 3.02
C GLU A 196 11.65 -17.11 3.20
N ARG A 197 11.41 -15.80 2.98
CA ARG A 197 10.10 -15.20 3.18
C ARG A 197 9.02 -15.84 2.31
N ILE A 198 9.28 -16.01 0.99
CA ILE A 198 8.30 -16.60 0.09
C ILE A 198 8.03 -18.08 0.41
N GLY A 199 9.07 -18.81 0.86
CA GLY A 199 8.91 -20.17 1.36
C GLY A 199 8.00 -20.26 2.58
N ARG A 200 8.22 -19.41 3.58
CA ARG A 200 7.38 -19.34 4.80
C ARG A 200 5.97 -18.88 4.50
N ILE A 201 5.80 -17.96 3.53
CA ILE A 201 4.46 -17.56 3.04
C ILE A 201 3.74 -18.75 2.42
N ALA A 202 4.40 -19.54 1.57
CA ALA A 202 3.82 -20.71 0.93
C ALA A 202 3.38 -21.76 1.94
N GLU A 203 4.23 -22.10 2.91
CA GLU A 203 3.90 -23.04 3.99
C GLU A 203 2.69 -22.60 4.81
N ARG A 204 2.60 -21.30 5.12
CA ARG A 204 1.47 -20.74 5.87
C ARG A 204 0.20 -20.71 5.03
N ALA A 205 0.29 -20.27 3.78
CA ALA A 205 -0.83 -20.18 2.85
C ALA A 205 -1.47 -21.54 2.57
N ALA A 206 -0.65 -22.61 2.45
CA ALA A 206 -1.14 -23.98 2.26
C ALA A 206 -2.02 -24.49 3.40
N LYS A 207 -1.89 -23.92 4.60
CA LYS A 207 -2.64 -24.30 5.81
C LYS A 207 -3.80 -23.33 6.13
N GLN A 208 -4.00 -22.30 5.31
CA GLN A 208 -5.01 -21.25 5.56
C GLN A 208 -6.10 -21.27 4.49
N ASN A 209 -7.30 -20.85 4.88
CA ASN A 209 -8.36 -20.53 3.92
C ASN A 209 -8.11 -19.14 3.31
N VAL A 210 -7.25 -19.08 2.28
CA VAL A 210 -6.96 -17.83 1.56
C VAL A 210 -8.13 -17.50 0.66
N THR A 211 -8.80 -16.38 0.90
CA THR A 211 -9.98 -15.92 0.15
C THR A 211 -9.73 -14.70 -0.70
N PHE A 212 -8.64 -14.00 -0.46
CA PHE A 212 -8.18 -12.85 -1.24
C PHE A 212 -6.65 -12.86 -1.32
N LEU A 213 -6.14 -12.62 -2.53
CA LEU A 213 -4.71 -12.57 -2.81
C LEU A 213 -4.37 -11.25 -3.49
N ALA A 214 -3.37 -10.56 -2.98
CA ALA A 214 -2.86 -9.32 -3.56
C ALA A 214 -1.33 -9.34 -3.61
N GLY A 215 -0.77 -8.94 -4.74
CA GLY A 215 0.68 -8.88 -4.93
C GLY A 215 1.05 -8.58 -6.39
N ILE A 216 2.33 -8.44 -6.63
CA ILE A 216 2.88 -8.33 -7.99
C ILE A 216 2.67 -9.67 -8.70
N PRO A 217 2.16 -9.70 -9.93
CA PRO A 217 1.81 -10.97 -10.62
C PRO A 217 2.94 -11.99 -10.68
N SER A 218 4.18 -11.57 -10.92
CA SER A 218 5.36 -12.45 -10.93
C SER A 218 5.60 -13.10 -9.55
N TRP A 219 5.44 -12.34 -8.47
CA TRP A 219 5.60 -12.86 -7.10
C TRP A 219 4.46 -13.81 -6.72
N VAL A 220 3.25 -13.48 -7.17
CA VAL A 220 2.08 -14.37 -6.99
C VAL A 220 2.33 -15.70 -7.69
N LYS A 221 2.85 -15.68 -8.93
CA LYS A 221 3.19 -16.92 -9.65
C LYS A 221 4.20 -17.77 -8.88
N VAL A 222 5.31 -17.18 -8.42
CA VAL A 222 6.33 -17.90 -7.63
C VAL A 222 5.72 -18.52 -6.37
N LEU A 223 4.83 -17.78 -5.66
CA LEU A 223 4.13 -18.34 -4.51
C LEU A 223 3.27 -19.54 -4.87
N LEU A 224 2.45 -19.43 -5.92
CA LEU A 224 1.54 -20.50 -6.33
C LEU A 224 2.32 -21.75 -6.76
N ASP A 225 3.41 -21.59 -7.50
CA ASP A 225 4.29 -22.71 -7.88
C ASP A 225 4.83 -23.42 -6.62
N ARG A 226 5.28 -22.69 -5.61
CA ARG A 226 5.77 -23.31 -4.35
C ARG A 226 4.68 -24.01 -3.57
N VAL A 227 3.48 -23.43 -3.48
CA VAL A 227 2.33 -24.09 -2.81
C VAL A 227 1.96 -25.39 -3.53
N LEU A 228 1.92 -25.38 -4.87
CA LEU A 228 1.60 -26.57 -5.67
C LEU A 228 2.69 -27.65 -5.51
N CYS A 229 3.97 -27.29 -5.63
CA CYS A 229 5.08 -28.25 -5.43
C CYS A 229 5.07 -28.83 -4.01
N GLY A 230 4.81 -28.03 -2.98
CA GLY A 230 4.68 -28.51 -1.61
C GLY A 230 3.50 -29.47 -1.42
N ALA A 231 2.36 -29.18 -2.03
CA ALA A 231 1.20 -30.04 -2.00
C ALA A 231 1.42 -31.41 -2.71
N VAL A 232 2.20 -31.40 -3.80
CA VAL A 232 2.58 -32.65 -4.51
C VAL A 232 3.50 -33.50 -3.65
N ARG A 233 4.54 -32.89 -3.02
CA ARG A 233 5.46 -33.61 -2.12
C ARG A 233 4.74 -34.20 -0.90
N SER A 234 3.78 -33.49 -0.33
CA SER A 234 3.01 -34.00 0.81
C SER A 234 2.07 -35.16 0.45
N ARG A 235 1.63 -35.25 -0.82
CA ARG A 235 0.81 -36.37 -1.31
C ARG A 235 1.61 -37.62 -1.72
N ASN A 236 2.88 -37.41 -2.13
CA ASN A 236 3.82 -38.49 -2.44
C ASN A 236 5.10 -38.26 -1.60
N PRO A 237 5.07 -38.65 -0.31
CA PRO A 237 6.31 -38.65 0.47
C PRO A 237 7.29 -39.65 -0.19
N GLU A 238 8.52 -39.21 -0.46
CA GLU A 238 9.56 -40.13 -0.94
C GLU A 238 9.65 -41.31 0.00
N PRO A 239 9.68 -42.57 -0.52
CA PRO A 239 9.84 -43.72 0.33
C PRO A 239 11.13 -43.58 1.12
N GLY A 240 11.00 -43.47 2.45
CA GLY A 240 12.12 -43.29 3.35
C GLY A 240 13.22 -44.27 3.05
N THR A 241 14.41 -43.80 2.82
CA THR A 241 15.64 -44.59 2.88
C THR A 241 15.69 -45.26 4.26
N ARG A 242 15.28 -46.52 4.32
CA ARG A 242 15.61 -47.37 5.47
C ARG A 242 17.11 -47.45 5.50
N ASN A 243 17.75 -46.79 6.46
CA ASN A 243 19.13 -47.07 6.79
C ASN A 243 19.22 -48.52 7.31
N PRO A 244 20.25 -49.26 6.91
CA PRO A 244 20.48 -50.62 7.32
C PRO A 244 20.79 -50.74 8.80
#